data_0274ef7081f14923140f8a0d23e373d8
#
_entry.id   0274ef7081f14923140f8a0d23e373d8
#
_cell.length_a   1.000
_cell.length_b   1.000
_cell.length_c   1.000
_cell.angle_alpha   90.00
_cell.angle_beta   90.00
_cell.angle_gamma   90.00
#
_symmetry.space_group_name_H-M   'P 1'
#
loop_
_entity.id
_entity.type
_entity.pdbx_description
1 polymer ?
#
loop_
_entity_poly.entity_id
_entity_poly.type
_entity_poly.pdbx_seq_one_letter_code
_entity_poly.pdbx_strand_id
1 'polypeptide(L)'
;SREKAEMERDFLYRAGLTYRVEIRVGNALKIFDGEKGPFDIVFNDVDKEWYPPLVGKAYPKLRKGGLFITDNVLWHGRVLSSEDDSPATGGVREFTRLLFAEPGFYTTVLPVRDGVAVSLKL
;
A
#
# COMPACT_ATOMS: atom_id res chain seq x y z
N SER A 1 -4.47 6.31 13.74
CA SER A 1 -5.09 7.03 14.86
C SER A 1 -4.18 8.15 15.35
N ARG A 2 -4.72 9.14 16.07
CA ARG A 2 -3.91 10.23 16.68
C ARG A 2 -2.87 9.70 17.65
N GLU A 3 -3.27 8.77 18.50
CA GLU A 3 -2.39 8.13 19.50
C GLU A 3 -1.17 7.47 18.84
N LYS A 4 -1.37 6.68 17.78
CA LYS A 4 -0.27 6.07 17.02
C LYS A 4 0.64 7.14 16.41
N ALA A 5 0.07 8.20 15.86
CA ALA A 5 0.84 9.30 15.27
C ALA A 5 1.68 10.06 16.31
N GLU A 6 1.18 10.20 17.53
CA GLU A 6 1.94 10.80 18.64
C GLU A 6 3.12 9.90 19.04
N MET A 7 2.89 8.59 19.17
CA MET A 7 3.98 7.63 19.43
C MET A 7 5.04 7.65 18.34
N GLU A 8 4.63 7.67 17.07
CA GLU A 8 5.56 7.74 15.93
C GLU A 8 6.38 9.04 15.97
N ARG A 9 5.77 10.17 16.28
CA ARG A 9 6.49 11.45 16.43
C ARG A 9 7.53 11.41 17.54
N ASP A 10 7.20 10.78 18.67
CA ASP A 10 8.16 10.62 19.78
C ASP A 10 9.36 9.76 19.36
N PHE A 11 9.13 8.62 18.70
CA PHE A 11 10.19 7.78 18.17
C PHE A 11 11.08 8.52 17.16
N LEU A 12 10.48 9.27 16.24
CA LEU A 12 11.22 10.05 15.23
C LEU A 12 12.03 11.17 15.90
N TYR A 13 11.48 11.82 16.92
CA TYR A 13 12.20 12.83 17.68
C TYR A 13 13.43 12.24 18.39
N ARG A 14 13.25 11.13 19.09
CA ARG A 14 14.35 10.42 19.77
C ARG A 14 15.41 9.90 18.81
N ALA A 15 15.02 9.55 17.58
CA ALA A 15 15.94 9.13 16.52
C ALA A 15 16.60 10.31 15.77
N GLY A 16 16.20 11.55 16.04
CA GLY A 16 16.70 12.73 15.30
C GLY A 16 16.24 12.79 13.84
N LEU A 17 15.09 12.18 13.52
CA LEU A 17 14.59 12.03 12.15
C LEU A 17 13.36 12.88 11.83
N THR A 18 12.91 13.72 12.74
CA THR A 18 11.68 14.54 12.57
C THR A 18 11.69 15.41 11.31
N TYR A 19 12.86 15.86 10.88
CA TYR A 19 12.99 16.69 9.68
C TYR A 19 12.91 15.90 8.36
N ARG A 20 12.91 14.55 8.41
CA ARG A 20 12.85 13.67 7.24
C ARG A 20 11.50 13.01 7.05
N VAL A 21 10.62 13.09 8.04
CA VAL A 21 9.35 12.35 8.04
C VAL A 21 8.20 13.31 8.35
N GLU A 22 7.21 13.32 7.49
CA GLU A 22 5.96 14.03 7.71
C GLU A 22 4.85 13.03 8.05
N ILE A 23 4.23 13.19 9.21
CA ILE A 23 3.11 12.36 9.64
C ILE A 23 1.82 13.15 9.48
N ARG A 24 0.93 12.66 8.63
CA ARG A 24 -0.42 13.21 8.41
C ARG A 24 -1.47 12.28 8.96
N VAL A 25 -2.41 12.81 9.74
CA VAL A 25 -3.51 12.06 10.34
C VAL A 25 -4.80 12.37 9.60
N GLY A 26 -5.46 11.34 9.08
CA GLY A 26 -6.71 11.49 8.34
C GLY A 26 -7.07 10.26 7.53
N ASN A 27 -7.97 10.42 6.57
CA ASN A 27 -8.25 9.38 5.58
C ASN A 27 -7.07 9.30 4.61
N ALA A 28 -6.38 8.16 4.61
CA ALA A 28 -5.14 7.95 3.85
C ALA A 28 -5.36 8.14 2.33
N LEU A 29 -6.49 7.65 1.78
CA LEU A 29 -6.78 7.77 0.36
C LEU A 29 -6.99 9.24 -0.05
N LYS A 30 -7.72 10.01 0.77
CA LYS A 30 -7.94 11.45 0.51
C LYS A 30 -6.65 12.24 0.60
N ILE A 31 -5.79 11.93 1.59
CA ILE A 31 -4.47 12.55 1.72
C ILE A 31 -3.62 12.22 0.50
N PHE A 32 -3.59 10.93 0.12
CA PHE A 32 -2.81 10.47 -1.04
C PHE A 32 -3.31 11.06 -2.37
N ASP A 33 -4.61 11.31 -2.52
CA ASP A 33 -5.16 11.98 -3.70
C ASP A 33 -4.56 13.39 -3.90
N GLY A 34 -4.31 14.11 -2.80
CA GLY A 34 -3.69 15.43 -2.81
C GLY A 34 -2.18 15.44 -3.10
N GLU A 35 -1.51 14.30 -3.01
CA GLU A 35 -0.08 14.19 -3.29
C GLU A 35 0.19 14.19 -4.79
N LYS A 36 1.24 14.88 -5.20
CA LYS A 36 1.60 14.99 -6.63
C LYS A 36 2.64 13.96 -7.06
N GLY A 37 3.56 13.59 -6.18
CA GLY A 37 4.74 12.81 -6.58
C GLY A 37 5.73 13.64 -7.43
N PRO A 38 6.60 13.04 -8.26
CA PRO A 38 6.75 11.59 -8.36
C PRO A 38 7.41 10.97 -7.13
N PHE A 39 6.95 9.81 -6.71
CA PHE A 39 7.54 9.06 -5.60
C PHE A 39 8.49 7.97 -6.11
N ASP A 40 9.52 7.67 -5.33
CA ASP A 40 10.40 6.52 -5.54
C ASP A 40 9.72 5.23 -5.11
N ILE A 41 9.03 5.28 -3.97
CA ILE A 41 8.31 4.15 -3.38
C ILE A 41 6.97 4.63 -2.84
N VAL A 42 5.93 3.85 -3.10
CA VAL A 42 4.64 3.94 -2.42
C VAL A 42 4.44 2.62 -1.68
N PHE A 43 4.32 2.69 -0.34
CA PHE A 43 4.03 1.53 0.50
C PHE A 43 2.57 1.58 0.95
N ASN A 44 1.84 0.48 0.73
CA ASN A 44 0.44 0.35 1.06
C ASN A 44 0.21 -0.68 2.16
N ASP A 45 -0.42 -0.27 3.24
CA ASP A 45 -0.93 -1.11 4.32
C ASP A 45 -2.20 -0.49 4.94
N VAL A 46 -3.11 -0.01 4.10
CA VAL A 46 -4.44 0.48 4.52
C VAL A 46 -5.38 -0.69 4.84
N ASP A 47 -6.63 -0.41 5.23
CA ASP A 47 -7.64 -1.46 5.37
C ASP A 47 -7.90 -2.13 4.01
N LYS A 48 -8.03 -3.47 4.03
CA LYS A 48 -7.94 -4.31 2.82
C LYS A 48 -9.05 -4.06 1.80
N GLU A 49 -10.22 -3.67 2.25
CA GLU A 49 -11.34 -3.27 1.38
C GLU A 49 -11.03 -2.04 0.50
N TRP A 50 -10.03 -1.24 0.90
CA TRP A 50 -9.59 -0.03 0.17
C TRP A 50 -8.37 -0.25 -0.73
N TYR A 51 -7.90 -1.49 -0.87
CA TYR A 51 -6.77 -1.81 -1.73
C TYR A 51 -7.03 -1.56 -3.23
N PRO A 52 -8.20 -1.96 -3.82
CA PRO A 52 -8.39 -1.91 -5.26
C PRO A 52 -8.13 -0.54 -5.91
N PRO A 53 -8.66 0.59 -5.40
CA PRO A 53 -8.43 1.89 -6.04
C PRO A 53 -6.98 2.36 -5.99
N LEU A 54 -6.14 1.79 -5.13
CA LEU A 54 -4.75 2.22 -4.98
C LEU A 54 -3.87 1.86 -6.16
N VAL A 55 -4.20 0.84 -6.95
CA VAL A 55 -3.46 0.51 -8.18
C VAL A 55 -3.46 1.71 -9.13
N GLY A 56 -4.65 2.22 -9.47
CA GLY A 56 -4.80 3.37 -10.36
C GLY A 56 -4.33 4.70 -9.75
N LYS A 57 -4.34 4.81 -8.42
CA LYS A 57 -3.88 6.02 -7.73
C LYS A 57 -2.36 6.09 -7.59
N ALA A 58 -1.70 4.96 -7.34
CA ALA A 58 -0.25 4.88 -7.15
C ALA A 58 0.52 4.96 -8.46
N TYR A 59 0.02 4.28 -9.50
CA TYR A 59 0.71 4.22 -10.79
C TYR A 59 1.14 5.59 -11.33
N PRO A 60 0.26 6.59 -11.52
CA PRO A 60 0.65 7.89 -12.08
C PRO A 60 1.60 8.69 -11.17
N LYS A 61 1.59 8.41 -9.87
CA LYS A 61 2.37 9.15 -8.87
C LYS A 61 3.76 8.56 -8.62
N LEU A 62 4.07 7.40 -9.18
CA LEU A 62 5.40 6.82 -9.14
C LEU A 62 6.24 7.33 -10.31
N ARG A 63 7.54 7.56 -10.07
CA ARG A 63 8.47 7.73 -11.17
C ARG A 63 8.66 6.42 -11.95
N LYS A 64 9.16 6.48 -13.16
CA LYS A 64 9.66 5.30 -13.88
C LYS A 64 10.77 4.61 -13.07
N GLY A 65 10.71 3.29 -12.91
CA GLY A 65 11.58 2.53 -12.01
C GLY A 65 11.23 2.65 -10.53
N GLY A 66 10.14 3.34 -10.17
CA GLY A 66 9.62 3.39 -8.80
C GLY A 66 8.88 2.11 -8.42
N LEU A 67 8.72 1.89 -7.12
CA LEU A 67 8.11 0.67 -6.58
C LEU A 67 6.77 0.98 -5.91
N PHE A 68 5.77 0.16 -6.20
CA PHE A 68 4.55 0.05 -5.42
C PHE A 68 4.61 -1.24 -4.61
N ILE A 69 4.62 -1.12 -3.29
CA ILE A 69 4.78 -2.24 -2.35
C ILE A 69 3.51 -2.34 -1.52
N THR A 70 2.92 -3.53 -1.44
CA THR A 70 1.69 -3.77 -0.66
C THR A 70 1.85 -4.99 0.22
N ASP A 71 1.61 -4.82 1.52
CA ASP A 71 1.65 -5.91 2.50
C ASP A 71 0.33 -6.70 2.53
N ASN A 72 0.37 -7.90 3.11
CA ASN A 72 -0.76 -8.79 3.39
C ASN A 72 -1.58 -9.22 2.15
N VAL A 73 -0.94 -9.42 1.00
CA VAL A 73 -1.66 -9.83 -0.21
C VAL A 73 -2.10 -11.31 -0.22
N LEU A 74 -1.58 -12.12 0.71
CA LEU A 74 -2.06 -13.49 0.94
C LEU A 74 -3.21 -13.53 1.98
N TRP A 75 -3.31 -12.50 2.81
CA TRP A 75 -4.41 -12.32 3.76
C TRP A 75 -4.71 -13.58 4.57
N HIS A 76 -3.66 -14.10 5.26
CA HIS A 76 -3.69 -15.34 6.04
C HIS A 76 -4.20 -16.56 5.25
N GLY A 77 -3.96 -16.59 3.94
CA GLY A 77 -4.48 -17.62 3.04
C GLY A 77 -5.96 -17.47 2.68
N ARG A 78 -6.67 -16.51 3.24
CA ARG A 78 -8.11 -16.27 3.00
C ARG A 78 -8.43 -15.97 1.55
N VAL A 79 -7.49 -15.41 0.78
CA VAL A 79 -7.66 -15.16 -0.66
C VAL A 79 -7.89 -16.45 -1.45
N LEU A 80 -7.48 -17.61 -0.92
CA LEU A 80 -7.65 -18.93 -1.54
C LEU A 80 -8.95 -19.63 -1.13
N SER A 81 -9.64 -19.15 -0.09
CA SER A 81 -10.89 -19.75 0.37
C SER A 81 -12.07 -19.34 -0.52
N SER A 82 -12.74 -20.30 -1.14
CA SER A 82 -13.96 -20.03 -1.92
C SER A 82 -15.16 -19.60 -1.07
N GLU A 83 -15.10 -19.83 0.24
CA GLU A 83 -16.19 -19.54 1.18
C GLU A 83 -16.05 -18.15 1.83
N ASP A 84 -14.89 -17.49 1.70
CA ASP A 84 -14.66 -16.16 2.27
C ASP A 84 -15.04 -15.07 1.26
N ASP A 85 -16.22 -14.51 1.43
CA ASP A 85 -16.77 -13.40 0.65
C ASP A 85 -16.73 -12.05 1.40
N SER A 86 -15.96 -11.97 2.50
CA SER A 86 -15.82 -10.74 3.27
C SER A 86 -15.29 -9.58 2.39
N PRO A 87 -15.70 -8.33 2.67
CA PRO A 87 -15.22 -7.15 1.93
C PRO A 87 -13.71 -7.03 1.89
N ALA A 88 -13.03 -7.36 3.00
CA ALA A 88 -11.57 -7.34 3.08
C ALA A 88 -10.93 -8.35 2.13
N THR A 89 -11.38 -9.61 2.15
CA THR A 89 -10.86 -10.67 1.25
C THR A 89 -11.17 -10.36 -0.21
N GLY A 90 -12.39 -9.89 -0.50
CA GLY A 90 -12.78 -9.42 -1.84
C GLY A 90 -11.88 -8.27 -2.31
N GLY A 91 -11.58 -7.33 -1.43
CA GLY A 91 -10.69 -6.21 -1.71
C GLY A 91 -9.28 -6.66 -2.09
N VAL A 92 -8.68 -7.59 -1.34
CA VAL A 92 -7.35 -8.11 -1.66
C VAL A 92 -7.33 -8.88 -2.98
N ARG A 93 -8.33 -9.72 -3.25
CA ARG A 93 -8.45 -10.46 -4.52
C ARG A 93 -8.53 -9.51 -5.70
N GLU A 94 -9.43 -8.53 -5.64
CA GLU A 94 -9.61 -7.56 -6.72
C GLU A 94 -8.37 -6.69 -6.91
N PHE A 95 -7.74 -6.25 -5.83
CA PHE A 95 -6.48 -5.54 -5.87
C PHE A 95 -5.40 -6.34 -6.63
N THR A 96 -5.22 -7.61 -6.27
CA THR A 96 -4.21 -8.47 -6.91
C THR A 96 -4.53 -8.63 -8.40
N ARG A 97 -5.80 -8.85 -8.76
CA ARG A 97 -6.22 -8.92 -10.15
C ARG A 97 -5.89 -7.65 -10.93
N LEU A 98 -6.20 -6.48 -10.38
CA LEU A 98 -5.92 -5.17 -10.99
C LEU A 98 -4.43 -4.92 -11.11
N LEU A 99 -3.67 -5.28 -10.09
CA LEU A 99 -2.22 -5.07 -10.05
C LEU A 99 -1.49 -5.86 -11.14
N PHE A 100 -1.87 -7.11 -11.36
CA PHE A 100 -1.30 -7.95 -12.42
C PHE A 100 -1.87 -7.61 -13.82
N ALA A 101 -3.03 -6.97 -13.90
CA ALA A 101 -3.61 -6.50 -15.15
C ALA A 101 -3.03 -5.14 -15.61
N GLU A 102 -2.34 -4.39 -14.75
CA GLU A 102 -1.74 -3.10 -15.10
C GLU A 102 -0.47 -3.31 -15.95
N PRO A 103 -0.50 -3.00 -17.25
CA PRO A 103 0.63 -3.27 -18.14
C PRO A 103 1.87 -2.44 -17.85
N GLY A 104 1.71 -1.33 -17.15
CA GLY A 104 2.80 -0.47 -16.73
C GLY A 104 3.55 -0.96 -15.49
N PHE A 105 3.07 -2.03 -14.84
CA PHE A 105 3.75 -2.67 -13.73
C PHE A 105 4.34 -4.02 -14.09
N TYR A 106 5.56 -4.26 -13.64
CA TYR A 106 6.11 -5.61 -13.50
C TYR A 106 5.96 -6.03 -12.05
N THR A 107 5.08 -6.98 -11.78
CA THR A 107 4.65 -7.36 -10.43
C THR A 107 5.15 -8.75 -10.04
N THR A 108 5.62 -8.89 -8.82
CA THR A 108 5.88 -10.17 -8.15
C THR A 108 5.27 -10.19 -6.76
N VAL A 109 4.94 -11.39 -6.27
CA VAL A 109 4.53 -11.60 -4.88
C VAL A 109 5.63 -12.39 -4.18
N LEU A 110 6.18 -11.79 -3.13
CA LEU A 110 7.15 -12.43 -2.25
C LEU A 110 6.40 -13.14 -1.12
N PRO A 111 6.60 -14.45 -0.92
CA PRO A 111 5.92 -15.20 0.14
C PRO A 111 6.58 -14.97 1.50
N VAL A 112 6.81 -13.71 1.85
CA VAL A 112 7.36 -13.28 3.14
C VAL A 112 6.20 -12.91 4.04
N ARG A 113 6.15 -13.49 5.26
CA ARG A 113 5.06 -13.29 6.22
C ARG A 113 3.68 -13.56 5.57
N ASP A 114 2.85 -12.54 5.43
CA ASP A 114 1.50 -12.63 4.85
C ASP A 114 1.45 -12.22 3.37
N GLY A 115 2.58 -12.36 2.70
CA GLY A 115 2.76 -12.03 1.29
C GLY A 115 2.92 -10.52 1.03
N VAL A 116 3.97 -10.18 0.33
CA VAL A 116 4.27 -8.80 -0.08
C VAL A 116 4.27 -8.71 -1.60
N ALA A 117 3.36 -7.93 -2.16
CA ALA A 117 3.39 -7.61 -3.58
C ALA A 117 4.37 -6.46 -3.82
N VAL A 118 5.25 -6.64 -4.79
CA VAL A 118 6.21 -5.63 -5.25
C VAL A 118 6.00 -5.40 -6.74
N SER A 119 5.63 -4.19 -7.11
CA SER A 119 5.39 -3.79 -8.50
C SER A 119 6.35 -2.69 -8.91
N LEU A 120 7.15 -2.98 -9.92
CA LEU A 120 8.08 -2.04 -10.55
C LEU A 120 7.35 -1.29 -11.68
N LYS A 121 7.35 0.03 -11.64
CA LYS A 121 6.85 0.85 -12.76
C LYS A 121 7.84 0.84 -13.93
N LEU A 122 7.38 0.37 -15.06
CA LEU A 122 8.13 0.28 -16.32
C LEU A 122 8.32 1.63 -17.02
#